data_0ada2a7c6f13478de7e74af641113739
#
_entry.id   0ada2a7c6f13478de7e74af641113739
#
_cell.length_a   1.000
_cell.length_b   1.000
_cell.length_c   1.000
_cell.angle_alpha   90.00
_cell.angle_beta   90.00
_cell.angle_gamma   90.00
#
_symmetry.space_group_name_H-M   'P 1'
#
loop_
_entity.id
_entity.type
_entity.pdbx_description
1 polymer ?
#
loop_
_entity_poly.entity_id
_entity_poly.type
_entity_poly.pdbx_seq_one_letter_code
_entity_poly.pdbx_strand_id
1 'polypeptide(L)'
;AFDIIAAPENSGPGIFGQLSFRVSDTGERYVLDGTELARIELRINTALSFGYYSLTFKMDEDLFFSTLAVAPRRCFENAALSGGKVWGFNIQLYSLKSERNWGVGDFTDLSELVKIAARSGANVIGLNPLNVLNHTYPEDASPYSSLSRLFMNPIYIDIENVPEFMPSDREDNLELIKELRGSELIKYTEVYRLKVKLLGEFYKRFKFGKDQKRQTDYQRFYESKGVDLDKMAVFQCLYDEKCASGWCGGWRAWEKEFQNFNTEAIQKYITSHKERIEFFKFMQFEAERQFDLAHQTAVECGMRLGFYRDLPVGVNSESTEVWSDPELFIPGVGAGAPPDA
;
A
#
# COMPACT_ATOMS: atom_id res chain seq x y z
N ALA A 1 42.21 -5.02 3.53
CA ALA A 1 41.72 -4.98 2.12
C ALA A 1 40.23 -4.73 2.13
N PHE A 2 39.74 -3.90 1.18
CA PHE A 2 38.31 -3.63 1.05
C PHE A 2 37.82 -4.35 -0.21
N ASP A 3 36.73 -5.10 -0.05
CA ASP A 3 35.97 -5.63 -1.18
C ASP A 3 34.54 -5.06 -1.13
N ILE A 4 34.02 -4.66 -2.30
CA ILE A 4 32.63 -4.18 -2.43
C ILE A 4 31.92 -5.05 -3.46
N ILE A 5 30.82 -5.64 -3.03
CA ILE A 5 29.94 -6.44 -3.86
C ILE A 5 28.61 -5.71 -3.99
N ALA A 6 28.11 -5.54 -5.21
CA ALA A 6 26.79 -5.00 -5.47
C ALA A 6 25.89 -6.05 -6.12
N ALA A 7 24.69 -6.20 -5.61
CA ALA A 7 23.64 -7.04 -6.18
C ALA A 7 22.37 -6.19 -6.41
N PRO A 8 21.75 -6.22 -7.60
CA PRO A 8 20.45 -5.59 -7.83
C PRO A 8 19.38 -6.20 -6.92
N GLU A 9 18.54 -5.39 -6.28
CA GLU A 9 17.53 -5.87 -5.31
C GLU A 9 16.51 -6.86 -5.89
N ASN A 10 16.26 -6.78 -7.21
CA ASN A 10 15.28 -7.63 -7.91
C ASN A 10 15.89 -8.78 -8.71
N SER A 11 17.18 -9.03 -8.60
CA SER A 11 17.81 -10.19 -9.26
C SER A 11 17.83 -11.38 -8.32
N GLY A 12 17.28 -12.50 -8.79
CA GLY A 12 17.41 -13.79 -8.09
C GLY A 12 18.88 -14.12 -7.78
N PRO A 13 19.16 -15.13 -6.95
CA PRO A 13 20.51 -15.46 -6.51
C PRO A 13 21.41 -15.76 -7.71
N GLY A 14 22.36 -14.88 -8.01
CA GLY A 14 23.37 -15.20 -9.02
C GLY A 14 24.05 -14.07 -9.81
N ILE A 15 23.68 -12.80 -9.63
CA ILE A 15 24.43 -11.71 -10.28
C ILE A 15 25.16 -10.88 -9.22
N PHE A 16 26.26 -11.43 -8.73
CA PHE A 16 27.18 -10.69 -7.87
C PHE A 16 28.33 -10.18 -8.75
N GLY A 17 28.44 -8.85 -8.87
CA GLY A 17 29.58 -8.21 -9.52
C GLY A 17 30.45 -7.54 -8.48
N GLN A 18 31.74 -7.90 -8.45
CA GLN A 18 32.73 -7.13 -7.71
C GLN A 18 32.87 -5.78 -8.39
N LEU A 19 32.64 -4.69 -7.66
CA LEU A 19 32.77 -3.34 -8.18
C LEU A 19 34.23 -2.92 -8.19
N SER A 20 34.69 -2.33 -9.28
CA SER A 20 35.99 -1.62 -9.27
C SER A 20 35.78 -0.25 -8.61
N PHE A 21 36.60 0.06 -7.63
CA PHE A 21 36.50 1.31 -6.86
C PHE A 21 37.89 1.83 -6.49
N ARG A 22 37.95 3.12 -6.14
CA ARG A 22 39.09 3.76 -5.49
C ARG A 22 38.72 4.24 -4.13
N VAL A 23 39.61 4.03 -3.18
CA VAL A 23 39.48 4.54 -1.80
C VAL A 23 40.43 5.71 -1.62
N SER A 24 39.96 6.82 -1.09
CA SER A 24 40.78 7.94 -0.67
C SER A 24 40.40 8.38 0.74
N ASP A 25 41.39 8.58 1.60
CA ASP A 25 41.19 9.22 2.90
C ASP A 25 40.98 10.73 2.69
N THR A 26 39.88 11.26 3.18
CA THR A 26 39.57 12.70 3.05
C THR A 26 40.36 13.56 4.04
N GLY A 27 41.02 12.94 5.02
CA GLY A 27 41.67 13.60 6.14
C GLY A 27 40.72 14.07 7.24
N GLU A 28 39.42 13.94 7.02
CA GLU A 28 38.42 14.30 8.05
C GLU A 28 38.32 13.23 9.13
N ARG A 29 38.25 13.69 10.39
CA ARG A 29 38.15 12.82 11.57
C ARG A 29 36.97 13.30 12.43
N TYR A 30 36.23 12.36 12.97
CA TYR A 30 35.09 12.58 13.85
C TYR A 30 35.21 11.71 15.08
N VAL A 31 34.68 12.16 16.21
CA VAL A 31 34.53 11.34 17.40
C VAL A 31 33.05 11.05 17.62
N LEU A 32 32.68 9.79 17.59
CA LEU A 32 31.34 9.30 17.89
C LEU A 32 31.43 8.32 19.05
N ASP A 33 30.75 8.57 20.14
CA ASP A 33 30.71 7.73 21.34
C ASP A 33 32.12 7.37 21.86
N GLY A 34 33.07 8.33 21.79
CA GLY A 34 34.44 8.15 22.23
C GLY A 34 35.33 7.39 21.25
N THR A 35 34.82 6.97 20.12
CA THR A 35 35.58 6.31 19.04
C THR A 35 35.96 7.32 17.96
N GLU A 36 37.24 7.37 17.59
CA GLU A 36 37.70 8.20 16.47
C GLU A 36 37.40 7.51 15.15
N LEU A 37 36.65 8.21 14.29
CA LEU A 37 36.26 7.75 12.95
C LEU A 37 36.95 8.56 11.87
N ALA A 38 37.38 7.91 10.81
CA ALA A 38 37.92 8.53 9.61
C ALA A 38 36.89 8.53 8.49
N ARG A 39 36.71 9.68 7.83
CA ARG A 39 35.90 9.73 6.60
C ARG A 39 36.74 9.27 5.41
N ILE A 40 36.25 8.29 4.70
CA ILE A 40 36.81 7.83 3.42
C ILE A 40 35.87 8.11 2.29
N GLU A 41 36.39 8.45 1.12
CA GLU A 41 35.64 8.59 -0.12
C GLU A 41 35.85 7.31 -0.96
N LEU A 42 34.72 6.71 -1.36
CA LEU A 42 34.71 5.58 -2.27
C LEU A 42 34.20 6.04 -3.63
N ARG A 43 35.05 5.93 -4.66
CA ARG A 43 34.64 6.17 -6.05
C ARG A 43 34.44 4.87 -6.78
N ILE A 44 33.19 4.58 -7.13
CA ILE A 44 32.83 3.42 -7.94
C ILE A 44 33.10 3.76 -9.41
N ASN A 45 33.96 2.98 -10.06
CA ASN A 45 34.35 3.17 -11.46
C ASN A 45 33.54 2.30 -12.43
N THR A 46 32.66 1.44 -11.91
CA THR A 46 31.79 0.58 -12.71
C THR A 46 30.52 1.34 -13.08
N ALA A 47 30.15 1.32 -14.36
CA ALA A 47 28.87 1.84 -14.81
C ALA A 47 27.76 0.87 -14.38
N LEU A 48 26.84 1.38 -13.56
CA LEU A 48 25.65 0.66 -13.09
C LEU A 48 24.42 1.17 -13.83
N SER A 49 23.48 0.30 -14.12
CA SER A 49 22.15 0.69 -14.60
C SER A 49 21.35 1.40 -13.50
N PHE A 50 20.29 2.12 -13.86
CA PHE A 50 19.41 2.71 -12.87
C PHE A 50 18.71 1.62 -12.06
N GLY A 51 18.61 1.82 -10.75
CA GLY A 51 17.98 0.87 -9.84
C GLY A 51 18.57 0.93 -8.44
N TYR A 52 18.10 0.03 -7.60
CA TYR A 52 18.61 -0.16 -6.24
C TYR A 52 19.54 -1.37 -6.21
N TYR A 53 20.59 -1.26 -5.42
CA TYR A 53 21.61 -2.29 -5.25
C TYR A 53 21.89 -2.48 -3.77
N SER A 54 21.87 -3.72 -3.32
CA SER A 54 22.42 -4.08 -2.00
C SER A 54 23.93 -4.09 -2.08
N LEU A 55 24.59 -3.23 -1.32
CA LEU A 55 26.04 -3.20 -1.21
C LEU A 55 26.50 -4.00 0.01
N THR A 56 27.47 -4.85 -0.17
CA THR A 56 28.20 -5.50 0.92
C THR A 56 29.63 -5.00 0.90
N PHE A 57 30.05 -4.40 1.99
CA PHE A 57 31.42 -3.98 2.20
C PHE A 57 32.11 -5.00 3.10
N LYS A 58 33.21 -5.56 2.63
CA LYS A 58 34.05 -6.42 3.44
C LYS A 58 35.31 -5.66 3.84
N MET A 59 35.53 -5.54 5.12
CA MET A 59 36.73 -4.95 5.69
C MET A 59 37.34 -5.95 6.69
N ASP A 60 38.41 -6.57 6.26
CA ASP A 60 39.05 -7.70 6.95
C ASP A 60 38.05 -8.85 7.17
N GLU A 61 37.60 -9.13 8.39
CA GLU A 61 36.59 -10.15 8.70
C GLU A 61 35.18 -9.56 8.89
N ASP A 62 35.03 -8.24 8.92
CA ASP A 62 33.78 -7.57 9.14
C ASP A 62 33.01 -7.32 7.83
N LEU A 63 31.69 -7.49 7.90
CA LEU A 63 30.76 -7.22 6.80
C LEU A 63 29.82 -6.07 7.18
N PHE A 64 29.75 -5.10 6.31
CA PHE A 64 28.81 -3.97 6.43
C PHE A 64 27.87 -3.98 5.22
N PHE A 65 26.61 -3.62 5.45
CA PHE A 65 25.59 -3.61 4.43
C PHE A 65 25.05 -2.20 4.24
N SER A 66 24.76 -1.85 2.99
CA SER A 66 24.15 -0.57 2.63
C SER A 66 23.34 -0.72 1.35
N THR A 67 22.48 0.25 1.06
CA THR A 67 21.76 0.33 -0.20
C THR A 67 22.34 1.46 -1.06
N LEU A 68 22.61 1.16 -2.34
CA LEU A 68 22.99 2.14 -3.34
C LEU A 68 21.82 2.38 -4.30
N ALA A 69 21.35 3.62 -4.37
CA ALA A 69 20.37 4.04 -5.37
C ALA A 69 21.12 4.70 -6.55
N VAL A 70 21.02 4.09 -7.72
CA VAL A 70 21.55 4.65 -8.97
C VAL A 70 20.39 5.29 -9.72
N ALA A 71 20.37 6.61 -9.78
CA ALA A 71 19.28 7.39 -10.33
C ALA A 71 19.74 8.32 -11.47
N PRO A 72 18.83 8.70 -12.38
CA PRO A 72 19.08 9.76 -13.36
C PRO A 72 19.42 11.10 -12.66
N ARG A 73 20.20 11.94 -13.33
CA ARG A 73 20.51 13.30 -12.81
C ARG A 73 19.30 14.23 -12.75
N ARG A 74 18.22 13.92 -13.46
CA ARG A 74 16.96 14.67 -13.50
C ARG A 74 15.82 13.74 -13.14
N CYS A 75 14.79 14.29 -12.51
CA CYS A 75 13.54 13.59 -12.30
C CYS A 75 12.94 13.17 -13.64
N PHE A 76 12.17 12.10 -13.62
CA PHE A 76 11.41 11.67 -14.78
C PHE A 76 10.41 12.75 -15.19
N GLU A 77 10.47 13.15 -16.45
CA GLU A 77 9.47 14.02 -17.07
C GLU A 77 8.60 13.17 -18.00
N ASN A 78 7.31 13.12 -17.69
CA ASN A 78 6.38 12.38 -18.54
C ASN A 78 6.27 13.08 -19.90
N ALA A 79 6.53 12.36 -21.00
CA ALA A 79 6.41 12.87 -22.36
C ALA A 79 5.02 13.47 -22.66
N ALA A 80 3.98 13.02 -21.95
CA ALA A 80 2.65 13.58 -22.04
C ALA A 80 2.59 15.08 -21.63
N LEU A 81 3.52 15.56 -20.82
CA LEU A 81 3.60 16.97 -20.40
C LEU A 81 4.37 17.84 -21.39
N SER A 82 5.25 17.29 -22.22
CA SER A 82 6.05 18.03 -23.20
C SER A 82 5.28 18.55 -24.41
N GLY A 83 4.08 18.02 -24.66
CA GLY A 83 3.24 18.33 -25.84
C GLY A 83 2.18 19.43 -25.60
N GLY A 84 2.28 20.25 -24.55
CA GLY A 84 1.32 21.33 -24.26
C GLY A 84 0.66 21.21 -22.89
N LYS A 85 -0.33 22.07 -22.63
CA LYS A 85 -1.08 22.07 -21.38
C LYS A 85 -1.95 20.83 -21.25
N VAL A 86 -2.00 20.27 -20.06
CA VAL A 86 -2.95 19.24 -19.66
C VAL A 86 -3.90 19.81 -18.61
N TRP A 87 -5.11 19.30 -18.56
CA TRP A 87 -6.08 19.69 -17.56
C TRP A 87 -6.87 18.49 -17.06
N GLY A 88 -7.44 18.65 -15.89
CA GLY A 88 -8.29 17.67 -15.24
C GLY A 88 -8.89 18.26 -13.97
N PHE A 89 -9.43 17.44 -13.12
CA PHE A 89 -10.00 17.86 -11.84
C PHE A 89 -9.68 16.86 -10.73
N ASN A 90 -9.70 17.35 -9.51
CA ASN A 90 -9.56 16.53 -8.33
C ASN A 90 -10.95 16.11 -7.83
N ILE A 91 -11.05 14.88 -7.39
CA ILE A 91 -12.26 14.34 -6.78
C ILE A 91 -11.94 13.58 -5.48
N GLN A 92 -12.93 13.49 -4.66
CA GLN A 92 -12.94 12.60 -3.52
C GLN A 92 -13.77 11.37 -3.92
N LEU A 93 -13.11 10.24 -4.15
CA LEU A 93 -13.77 9.04 -4.70
C LEU A 93 -14.99 8.65 -3.86
N TYR A 94 -14.87 8.67 -2.52
CA TYR A 94 -15.96 8.33 -1.63
C TYR A 94 -17.22 9.18 -1.83
N SER A 95 -17.10 10.42 -2.34
CA SER A 95 -18.22 11.34 -2.51
C SER A 95 -19.02 11.13 -3.81
N LEU A 96 -18.56 10.27 -4.70
CA LEU A 96 -19.30 10.00 -5.93
C LEU A 96 -20.61 9.29 -5.62
N LYS A 97 -21.68 9.80 -6.20
CA LYS A 97 -23.03 9.22 -6.11
C LYS A 97 -23.46 8.69 -7.46
N SER A 98 -23.94 7.47 -7.49
CA SER A 98 -24.55 6.83 -8.67
C SER A 98 -25.76 6.00 -8.25
N GLU A 99 -26.59 5.65 -9.24
CA GLU A 99 -27.72 4.73 -8.99
C GLU A 99 -27.28 3.30 -8.73
N ARG A 100 -25.99 3.01 -8.93
CA ARG A 100 -25.39 1.68 -8.85
C ARG A 100 -24.69 1.42 -7.52
N ASN A 101 -23.92 2.38 -6.99
CA ASN A 101 -23.06 2.16 -5.82
C ASN A 101 -23.87 1.88 -4.53
N TRP A 102 -23.19 1.39 -3.52
CA TRP A 102 -23.77 0.95 -2.27
C TRP A 102 -23.53 1.95 -1.13
N GLY A 103 -23.77 3.24 -1.42
CA GLY A 103 -23.72 4.34 -0.46
C GLY A 103 -22.37 5.03 -0.35
N VAL A 104 -21.39 4.61 -1.11
CA VAL A 104 -20.06 5.23 -1.23
C VAL A 104 -19.55 5.06 -2.65
N GLY A 105 -18.87 6.07 -3.20
CA GLY A 105 -18.26 5.95 -4.53
C GLY A 105 -17.18 4.87 -4.56
N ASP A 106 -17.15 4.08 -5.62
CA ASP A 106 -16.30 2.91 -5.79
C ASP A 106 -15.47 2.94 -7.07
N PHE A 107 -14.66 1.90 -7.31
CA PHE A 107 -13.78 1.83 -8.48
C PHE A 107 -14.53 1.73 -9.81
N THR A 108 -15.75 1.23 -9.84
CA THR A 108 -16.57 1.27 -11.06
C THR A 108 -17.12 2.68 -11.30
N ASP A 109 -17.52 3.41 -10.24
CA ASP A 109 -17.88 4.83 -10.36
C ASP A 109 -16.69 5.65 -10.88
N LEU A 110 -15.46 5.32 -10.45
CA LEU A 110 -14.25 5.94 -10.97
C LEU A 110 -14.10 5.66 -12.48
N SER A 111 -14.30 4.43 -12.92
CA SER A 111 -14.24 4.05 -14.33
C SER A 111 -15.27 4.80 -15.18
N GLU A 112 -16.49 4.96 -14.68
CA GLU A 112 -17.53 5.74 -15.38
C GLU A 112 -17.18 7.22 -15.42
N LEU A 113 -16.64 7.79 -14.34
CA LEU A 113 -16.16 9.16 -14.31
C LEU A 113 -15.02 9.39 -15.32
N VAL A 114 -14.09 8.43 -15.44
CA VAL A 114 -13.02 8.47 -16.45
C VAL A 114 -13.58 8.61 -17.85
N LYS A 115 -14.60 7.83 -18.21
CA LYS A 115 -15.25 7.90 -19.54
C LYS A 115 -15.88 9.28 -19.80
N ILE A 116 -16.50 9.86 -18.77
CA ILE A 116 -17.10 11.21 -18.86
C ILE A 116 -16.01 12.27 -19.01
N ALA A 117 -14.99 12.22 -18.17
CA ALA A 117 -13.89 13.16 -18.15
C ALA A 117 -13.10 13.16 -19.47
N ALA A 118 -12.75 11.98 -19.97
CA ALA A 118 -12.03 11.82 -21.23
C ALA A 118 -12.82 12.37 -22.43
N ARG A 119 -14.13 12.11 -22.49
CA ARG A 119 -15.00 12.71 -23.52
C ARG A 119 -15.04 14.24 -23.48
N SER A 120 -14.84 14.82 -22.31
CA SER A 120 -14.72 16.28 -22.12
C SER A 120 -13.29 16.80 -22.38
N GLY A 121 -12.36 15.93 -22.77
CA GLY A 121 -10.96 16.29 -23.06
C GLY A 121 -10.04 16.38 -21.86
N ALA A 122 -10.47 15.92 -20.68
CA ALA A 122 -9.60 15.84 -19.51
C ALA A 122 -8.47 14.82 -19.72
N ASN A 123 -7.31 15.13 -19.19
CA ASN A 123 -6.10 14.31 -19.31
C ASN A 123 -5.74 13.59 -18.01
N VAL A 124 -6.30 14.02 -16.88
CA VAL A 124 -5.98 13.52 -15.55
C VAL A 124 -7.17 13.65 -14.61
N ILE A 125 -7.31 12.73 -13.69
CA ILE A 125 -8.15 12.83 -12.49
C ILE A 125 -7.27 12.72 -11.27
N GLY A 126 -7.28 13.76 -10.42
CA GLY A 126 -6.67 13.73 -9.11
C GLY A 126 -7.59 13.01 -8.11
N LEU A 127 -7.03 12.13 -7.31
CA LEU A 127 -7.73 11.33 -6.32
C LEU A 127 -7.22 11.67 -4.92
N ASN A 128 -8.14 11.75 -3.95
CA ASN A 128 -7.76 11.72 -2.55
C ASN A 128 -6.95 10.46 -2.23
N PRO A 129 -6.23 10.40 -1.09
CA PRO A 129 -5.59 9.16 -0.67
C PRO A 129 -6.61 8.01 -0.59
N LEU A 130 -6.31 6.89 -1.25
CA LEU A 130 -7.19 5.71 -1.31
C LEU A 130 -6.76 4.62 -0.32
N ASN A 131 -5.92 4.98 0.62
CA ASN A 131 -5.20 4.07 1.49
C ASN A 131 -6.10 3.47 2.59
N VAL A 132 -5.67 2.32 3.12
CA VAL A 132 -6.35 1.62 4.21
C VAL A 132 -6.50 2.52 5.43
N LEU A 133 -7.72 2.63 5.93
CA LEU A 133 -8.08 3.33 7.18
C LEU A 133 -8.35 2.32 8.30
N ASN A 134 -8.57 2.84 9.50
CA ASN A 134 -8.95 2.01 10.63
C ASN A 134 -10.35 1.43 10.43
N HIS A 135 -10.42 0.15 10.12
CA HIS A 135 -11.68 -0.53 9.82
C HIS A 135 -12.53 -0.85 11.07
N THR A 136 -11.96 -0.77 12.26
CA THR A 136 -12.73 -0.94 13.50
C THR A 136 -13.46 0.34 13.91
N TYR A 137 -13.04 1.48 13.38
CA TYR A 137 -13.66 2.79 13.53
C TYR A 137 -13.88 3.47 12.16
N PRO A 138 -14.76 2.93 11.30
CA PRO A 138 -14.94 3.43 9.94
C PRO A 138 -15.38 4.89 9.85
N GLU A 139 -15.96 5.44 10.93
CA GLU A 139 -16.36 6.86 11.03
C GLU A 139 -15.15 7.81 11.16
N ASP A 140 -13.98 7.33 11.58
CA ASP A 140 -12.71 8.06 11.44
C ASP A 140 -12.21 7.93 10.00
N ALA A 141 -12.95 8.60 9.11
CA ALA A 141 -12.84 8.41 7.66
C ALA A 141 -11.85 9.37 6.99
N SER A 142 -10.98 10.08 7.77
CA SER A 142 -9.98 10.95 7.18
C SER A 142 -9.01 10.17 6.30
N PRO A 143 -8.95 10.43 4.98
CA PRO A 143 -8.06 9.70 4.09
C PRO A 143 -6.58 9.95 4.37
N TYR A 144 -6.26 10.98 5.16
CA TYR A 144 -4.90 11.35 5.54
C TYR A 144 -4.41 10.64 6.81
N SER A 145 -5.30 9.98 7.56
CA SER A 145 -4.97 9.21 8.77
C SER A 145 -4.91 7.70 8.46
N SER A 146 -4.11 7.32 7.47
CA SER A 146 -4.07 5.94 6.99
C SER A 146 -3.35 4.99 7.95
N LEU A 147 -3.87 3.76 8.07
CA LEU A 147 -3.19 2.64 8.73
C LEU A 147 -2.14 1.96 7.85
N SER A 148 -2.16 2.20 6.56
CA SER A 148 -1.11 1.79 5.63
C SER A 148 -1.14 2.68 4.40
N ARG A 149 0.03 3.12 3.93
CA ARG A 149 0.19 3.82 2.65
C ARG A 149 0.45 2.89 1.48
N LEU A 150 0.65 1.60 1.75
CA LEU A 150 0.99 0.59 0.74
C LEU A 150 -0.25 -0.08 0.15
N PHE A 151 -1.37 -0.07 0.90
CA PHE A 151 -2.57 -0.84 0.57
C PHE A 151 -3.81 0.04 0.48
N MET A 152 -4.81 -0.41 -0.28
CA MET A 152 -6.02 0.37 -0.57
C MET A 152 -7.15 0.04 0.40
N ASN A 153 -8.01 1.03 0.66
CA ASN A 153 -9.18 0.85 1.50
C ASN A 153 -10.23 0.00 0.78
N PRO A 154 -10.61 -1.17 1.35
CA PRO A 154 -11.60 -2.06 0.75
C PRO A 154 -12.99 -1.44 0.56
N ILE A 155 -13.28 -0.31 1.21
CA ILE A 155 -14.55 0.40 1.05
C ILE A 155 -14.82 0.81 -0.40
N TYR A 156 -13.75 1.02 -1.19
CA TYR A 156 -13.86 1.38 -2.61
C TYR A 156 -14.10 0.19 -3.55
N ILE A 157 -14.11 -1.04 -3.04
CA ILE A 157 -14.45 -2.21 -3.86
C ILE A 157 -15.92 -2.12 -4.28
N ASP A 158 -16.16 -2.23 -5.58
CA ASP A 158 -17.49 -2.49 -6.11
C ASP A 158 -17.84 -3.96 -5.90
N ILE A 159 -18.83 -4.22 -5.07
CA ILE A 159 -19.26 -5.57 -4.68
C ILE A 159 -19.80 -6.35 -5.89
N GLU A 160 -20.54 -5.67 -6.79
CA GLU A 160 -21.12 -6.30 -7.97
C GLU A 160 -20.09 -6.62 -9.06
N ASN A 161 -18.89 -6.01 -8.99
CA ASN A 161 -17.78 -6.27 -9.90
C ASN A 161 -16.80 -7.36 -9.38
N VAL A 162 -17.05 -7.93 -8.23
CA VAL A 162 -16.27 -9.09 -7.74
C VAL A 162 -16.74 -10.34 -8.50
N PRO A 163 -15.84 -11.13 -9.13
CA PRO A 163 -16.24 -12.30 -9.93
C PRO A 163 -17.09 -13.34 -9.19
N GLU A 164 -16.97 -13.39 -7.89
CA GLU A 164 -17.72 -14.29 -7.01
C GLU A 164 -19.11 -13.77 -6.61
N PHE A 165 -19.49 -12.58 -7.06
CA PHE A 165 -20.81 -11.99 -6.82
C PHE A 165 -21.93 -12.79 -7.48
N MET A 166 -23.07 -12.88 -6.81
CA MET A 166 -24.31 -13.47 -7.35
C MET A 166 -25.47 -12.46 -7.17
N PRO A 167 -26.44 -12.41 -8.10
CA PRO A 167 -27.57 -11.47 -7.98
C PRO A 167 -28.31 -11.53 -6.65
N SER A 168 -28.43 -12.73 -6.04
CA SER A 168 -29.00 -12.91 -4.71
C SER A 168 -28.30 -12.10 -3.61
N ASP A 169 -26.98 -11.89 -3.73
CA ASP A 169 -26.22 -11.12 -2.75
C ASP A 169 -26.71 -9.66 -2.68
N ARG A 170 -27.17 -9.11 -3.80
CA ARG A 170 -27.79 -7.80 -3.88
C ARG A 170 -29.25 -7.85 -3.39
N GLU A 171 -30.03 -8.84 -3.85
CA GLU A 171 -31.43 -8.97 -3.53
C GLU A 171 -31.66 -9.09 -2.03
N ASP A 172 -30.86 -9.91 -1.34
CA ASP A 172 -30.91 -10.10 0.12
C ASP A 172 -30.56 -8.84 0.93
N ASN A 173 -29.92 -7.84 0.30
CA ASN A 173 -29.48 -6.61 0.97
C ASN A 173 -30.10 -5.34 0.36
N LEU A 174 -31.11 -5.48 -0.52
CA LEU A 174 -31.63 -4.41 -1.35
C LEU A 174 -32.14 -3.20 -0.53
N GLU A 175 -32.85 -3.43 0.55
CA GLU A 175 -33.42 -2.35 1.37
C GLU A 175 -32.30 -1.55 2.08
N LEU A 176 -31.30 -2.24 2.62
CA LEU A 176 -30.14 -1.57 3.21
C LEU A 176 -29.35 -0.77 2.16
N ILE A 177 -29.14 -1.34 0.97
CA ILE A 177 -28.46 -0.64 -0.13
C ILE A 177 -29.20 0.64 -0.52
N LYS A 178 -30.53 0.59 -0.62
CA LYS A 178 -31.34 1.77 -0.91
C LYS A 178 -31.22 2.84 0.18
N GLU A 179 -31.24 2.43 1.44
CA GLU A 179 -31.08 3.32 2.58
C GLU A 179 -29.71 4.01 2.54
N LEU A 180 -28.63 3.23 2.40
CA LEU A 180 -27.26 3.75 2.35
C LEU A 180 -27.05 4.72 1.17
N ARG A 181 -27.57 4.37 -0.01
CA ARG A 181 -27.50 5.21 -1.21
C ARG A 181 -28.30 6.51 -1.06
N GLY A 182 -29.45 6.45 -0.41
CA GLY A 182 -30.33 7.60 -0.19
C GLY A 182 -29.88 8.53 0.94
N SER A 183 -28.89 8.14 1.72
CA SER A 183 -28.38 8.95 2.81
C SER A 183 -27.69 10.22 2.32
N GLU A 184 -27.90 11.34 3.01
CA GLU A 184 -27.22 12.60 2.73
C GLU A 184 -25.73 12.51 3.03
N LEU A 185 -25.38 11.92 4.18
CA LEU A 185 -24.01 11.64 4.59
C LEU A 185 -23.68 10.16 4.42
N ILE A 186 -22.43 9.86 4.14
CA ILE A 186 -21.96 8.49 4.00
C ILE A 186 -21.99 7.82 5.39
N LYS A 187 -22.68 6.71 5.47
CA LYS A 187 -22.72 5.84 6.65
C LYS A 187 -21.57 4.85 6.59
N TYR A 188 -20.37 5.31 6.91
CA TYR A 188 -19.13 4.53 6.72
C TYR A 188 -19.17 3.17 7.43
N THR A 189 -19.66 3.13 8.65
CA THR A 189 -19.74 1.89 9.45
C THR A 189 -20.64 0.85 8.80
N GLU A 190 -21.84 1.26 8.39
CA GLU A 190 -22.81 0.36 7.76
C GLU A 190 -22.34 -0.11 6.39
N VAL A 191 -21.80 0.80 5.56
CA VAL A 191 -21.24 0.47 4.25
C VAL A 191 -20.10 -0.52 4.41
N TYR A 192 -19.16 -0.25 5.32
CA TYR A 192 -18.01 -1.11 5.55
C TYR A 192 -18.44 -2.51 6.02
N ARG A 193 -19.32 -2.58 7.03
CA ARG A 193 -19.84 -3.87 7.55
C ARG A 193 -20.53 -4.69 6.47
N LEU A 194 -21.37 -4.07 5.65
CA LEU A 194 -22.05 -4.74 4.55
C LEU A 194 -21.07 -5.30 3.54
N LYS A 195 -20.14 -4.47 3.07
CA LYS A 195 -19.14 -4.88 2.07
C LYS A 195 -18.24 -5.99 2.60
N VAL A 196 -17.70 -5.85 3.81
CA VAL A 196 -16.81 -6.87 4.41
C VAL A 196 -17.53 -8.19 4.67
N LYS A 197 -18.80 -8.16 5.08
CA LYS A 197 -19.62 -9.37 5.22
C LYS A 197 -19.69 -10.14 3.89
N LEU A 198 -20.02 -9.45 2.81
CA LEU A 198 -20.15 -10.08 1.48
C LEU A 198 -18.80 -10.51 0.91
N LEU A 199 -17.76 -9.68 1.06
CA LEU A 199 -16.40 -10.07 0.67
C LEU A 199 -15.94 -11.34 1.41
N GLY A 200 -16.38 -11.56 2.65
CA GLY A 200 -16.13 -12.81 3.36
C GLY A 200 -16.80 -14.02 2.73
N GLU A 201 -18.04 -13.87 2.22
CA GLU A 201 -18.72 -14.94 1.46
C GLU A 201 -18.05 -15.15 0.09
N PHE A 202 -17.62 -14.08 -0.56
CA PHE A 202 -16.92 -14.15 -1.85
C PHE A 202 -15.54 -14.81 -1.70
N TYR A 203 -14.82 -14.53 -0.63
CA TYR A 203 -13.58 -15.23 -0.33
C TYR A 203 -13.79 -16.75 -0.22
N LYS A 204 -14.86 -17.19 0.44
CA LYS A 204 -15.20 -18.63 0.49
C LYS A 204 -15.46 -19.19 -0.91
N ARG A 205 -16.27 -18.49 -1.73
CA ARG A 205 -16.54 -18.91 -3.13
C ARG A 205 -15.25 -18.92 -3.95
N PHE A 206 -14.38 -17.92 -3.81
CA PHE A 206 -13.06 -17.86 -4.44
C PHE A 206 -12.19 -19.05 -4.05
N LYS A 207 -12.07 -19.32 -2.75
CA LYS A 207 -11.21 -20.39 -2.22
C LYS A 207 -11.62 -21.78 -2.73
N PHE A 208 -12.91 -22.06 -2.82
CA PHE A 208 -13.44 -23.34 -3.30
C PHE A 208 -13.74 -23.33 -4.81
N GLY A 209 -13.55 -22.22 -5.47
CA GLY A 209 -13.72 -22.05 -6.91
C GLY A 209 -12.70 -22.81 -7.73
N LYS A 210 -13.07 -23.12 -8.98
CA LYS A 210 -12.21 -23.88 -9.93
C LYS A 210 -11.58 -22.99 -11.00
N ASP A 211 -11.70 -21.66 -10.90
CA ASP A 211 -11.13 -20.73 -11.87
C ASP A 211 -9.61 -20.64 -11.67
N GLN A 212 -8.87 -21.40 -12.48
CA GLN A 212 -7.42 -21.46 -12.45
C GLN A 212 -6.77 -20.11 -12.79
N LYS A 213 -7.38 -19.34 -13.70
CA LYS A 213 -6.86 -18.02 -14.04
C LYS A 213 -6.92 -17.11 -12.83
N ARG A 214 -8.04 -17.07 -12.15
CA ARG A 214 -8.28 -16.28 -10.96
C ARG A 214 -7.31 -16.63 -9.82
N GLN A 215 -7.06 -17.93 -9.62
CA GLN A 215 -6.07 -18.41 -8.63
C GLN A 215 -4.65 -18.00 -9.02
N THR A 216 -4.31 -18.09 -10.30
CA THR A 216 -3.00 -17.65 -10.81
C THR A 216 -2.81 -16.13 -10.66
N ASP A 217 -3.83 -15.34 -10.95
CA ASP A 217 -3.79 -13.88 -10.81
C ASP A 217 -3.62 -13.48 -9.33
N TYR A 218 -4.30 -14.18 -8.40
CA TYR A 218 -4.09 -13.98 -6.96
C TYR A 218 -2.66 -14.33 -6.53
N GLN A 219 -2.11 -15.44 -7.02
CA GLN A 219 -0.75 -15.84 -6.68
C GLN A 219 0.29 -14.81 -7.17
N ARG A 220 0.14 -14.28 -8.38
CA ARG A 220 0.99 -13.21 -8.91
C ARG A 220 0.90 -11.93 -8.08
N PHE A 221 -0.32 -11.56 -7.68
CA PHE A 221 -0.53 -10.42 -6.78
C PHE A 221 0.21 -10.63 -5.47
N TYR A 222 0.03 -11.80 -4.83
CA TYR A 222 0.72 -12.15 -3.58
C TYR A 222 2.25 -12.06 -3.73
N GLU A 223 2.80 -12.65 -4.76
CA GLU A 223 4.24 -12.60 -5.06
C GLU A 223 4.75 -11.16 -5.28
N SER A 224 3.96 -10.31 -5.90
CA SER A 224 4.32 -8.91 -6.16
C SER A 224 4.34 -8.05 -4.88
N LYS A 225 3.50 -8.37 -3.89
CA LYS A 225 3.39 -7.62 -2.62
C LYS A 225 4.31 -8.17 -1.53
N GLY A 226 4.61 -9.45 -1.57
CA GLY A 226 5.52 -10.12 -0.66
C GLY A 226 5.12 -9.98 0.81
N VAL A 227 6.13 -9.83 1.66
CA VAL A 227 5.97 -9.78 3.12
C VAL A 227 5.14 -8.59 3.62
N ASP A 228 5.07 -7.50 2.88
CA ASP A 228 4.30 -6.33 3.30
C ASP A 228 2.80 -6.61 3.33
N LEU A 229 2.31 -7.44 2.39
CA LEU A 229 0.94 -7.92 2.41
C LEU A 229 0.67 -8.82 3.62
N ASP A 230 1.62 -9.68 3.99
CA ASP A 230 1.52 -10.50 5.19
C ASP A 230 1.45 -9.64 6.45
N LYS A 231 2.35 -8.67 6.58
CA LYS A 231 2.39 -7.72 7.72
C LYS A 231 1.05 -7.00 7.87
N MET A 232 0.52 -6.43 6.79
CA MET A 232 -0.75 -5.73 6.79
C MET A 232 -1.92 -6.64 7.18
N ALA A 233 -2.01 -7.83 6.58
CA ALA A 233 -3.12 -8.75 6.85
C ALA A 233 -3.08 -9.29 8.29
N VAL A 234 -1.90 -9.60 8.83
CA VAL A 234 -1.71 -10.01 10.22
C VAL A 234 -2.09 -8.88 11.18
N PHE A 235 -1.63 -7.66 10.91
CA PHE A 235 -1.95 -6.49 11.73
C PHE A 235 -3.47 -6.27 11.80
N GLN A 236 -4.16 -6.28 10.65
CA GLN A 236 -5.62 -6.10 10.62
C GLN A 236 -6.36 -7.22 11.35
N CYS A 237 -5.89 -8.45 11.22
CA CYS A 237 -6.48 -9.59 11.92
C CYS A 237 -6.34 -9.46 13.44
N LEU A 238 -5.17 -9.09 13.93
CA LEU A 238 -4.90 -8.82 15.35
C LEU A 238 -5.74 -7.65 15.86
N TYR A 239 -5.81 -6.57 15.08
CA TYR A 239 -6.57 -5.38 15.46
C TYR A 239 -8.04 -5.70 15.63
N ASP A 240 -8.65 -6.44 14.69
CA ASP A 240 -10.02 -6.94 14.79
C ASP A 240 -10.27 -7.73 16.07
N GLU A 241 -9.39 -8.69 16.36
CA GLU A 241 -9.54 -9.57 17.52
C GLU A 241 -9.42 -8.80 18.85
N LYS A 242 -8.43 -7.92 18.95
CA LYS A 242 -8.24 -7.08 20.13
C LYS A 242 -9.42 -6.14 20.35
N CYS A 243 -9.94 -5.48 19.31
CA CYS A 243 -11.11 -4.64 19.42
C CYS A 243 -12.38 -5.43 19.79
N ALA A 244 -12.57 -6.62 19.23
CA ALA A 244 -13.70 -7.50 19.57
C ALA A 244 -13.68 -7.93 21.04
N SER A 245 -12.51 -8.04 21.66
CA SER A 245 -12.34 -8.34 23.09
C SER A 245 -12.60 -7.12 24.01
N GLY A 246 -13.02 -5.98 23.44
CA GLY A 246 -13.32 -4.73 24.17
C GLY A 246 -12.11 -3.84 24.40
N TRP A 247 -10.97 -4.19 23.80
CA TRP A 247 -9.76 -3.41 23.90
C TRP A 247 -9.55 -2.57 22.61
N CYS A 248 -9.67 -1.27 22.74
CA CYS A 248 -9.65 -0.33 21.60
C CYS A 248 -8.47 0.65 21.65
N GLY A 249 -7.38 0.32 22.32
CA GLY A 249 -6.12 1.06 22.30
C GLY A 249 -5.28 0.71 21.06
N GLY A 250 -4.28 1.52 20.73
CA GLY A 250 -3.35 1.25 19.66
C GLY A 250 -2.46 0.03 19.94
N TRP A 251 -1.76 -0.46 18.92
CA TRP A 251 -0.93 -1.68 19.02
C TRP A 251 0.16 -1.62 20.12
N ARG A 252 0.57 -0.42 20.53
CA ARG A 252 1.56 -0.23 21.60
C ARG A 252 1.10 -0.71 22.97
N ALA A 253 -0.19 -0.84 23.17
CA ALA A 253 -0.73 -1.37 24.42
C ALA A 253 -1.09 -2.86 24.31
N TRP A 254 -0.85 -3.54 23.16
CA TRP A 254 -0.93 -5.00 23.08
C TRP A 254 0.14 -5.64 23.97
N GLU A 255 0.00 -6.93 24.22
CA GLU A 255 1.05 -7.70 24.92
C GLU A 255 2.36 -7.58 24.12
N LYS A 256 3.49 -7.46 24.81
CA LYS A 256 4.80 -7.18 24.19
C LYS A 256 5.15 -8.12 23.04
N GLU A 257 4.73 -9.36 23.13
CA GLU A 257 4.95 -10.38 22.10
C GLU A 257 4.18 -10.13 20.79
N PHE A 258 3.16 -9.26 20.81
CA PHE A 258 2.39 -8.84 19.63
C PHE A 258 2.76 -7.43 19.14
N GLN A 259 3.70 -6.76 19.77
CA GLN A 259 4.11 -5.40 19.40
C GLN A 259 5.17 -5.36 18.27
N ASN A 260 5.59 -6.51 17.75
CA ASN A 260 6.55 -6.61 16.65
C ASN A 260 6.23 -7.83 15.80
N PHE A 261 6.29 -7.66 14.47
CA PHE A 261 5.97 -8.72 13.51
C PHE A 261 6.88 -9.95 13.63
N ASN A 262 8.14 -9.78 14.01
CA ASN A 262 9.15 -10.83 13.97
C ASN A 262 9.20 -11.72 15.22
N THR A 263 8.15 -11.77 16.04
CA THR A 263 8.11 -12.59 17.25
C THR A 263 7.60 -14.02 17.00
N GLU A 264 7.97 -14.94 17.88
CA GLU A 264 7.45 -16.32 17.85
C GLU A 264 5.93 -16.37 18.06
N ALA A 265 5.39 -15.46 18.87
CA ALA A 265 3.96 -15.35 19.12
C ALA A 265 3.20 -15.01 17.83
N ILE A 266 3.72 -14.07 17.03
CA ILE A 266 3.15 -13.73 15.72
C ILE A 266 3.20 -14.91 14.76
N GLN A 267 4.28 -15.70 14.73
CA GLN A 267 4.36 -16.88 13.87
C GLN A 267 3.32 -17.96 14.27
N LYS A 268 3.11 -18.14 15.56
CA LYS A 268 2.03 -19.02 16.07
C LYS A 268 0.65 -18.47 15.70
N TYR A 269 0.47 -17.15 15.83
CA TYR A 269 -0.76 -16.47 15.48
C TYR A 269 -1.11 -16.63 13.99
N ILE A 270 -0.15 -16.42 13.10
CA ILE A 270 -0.30 -16.61 11.65
C ILE A 270 -0.80 -18.03 11.35
N THR A 271 -0.20 -19.02 11.99
CA THR A 271 -0.56 -20.42 11.80
C THR A 271 -2.00 -20.71 12.24
N SER A 272 -2.44 -20.18 13.37
CA SER A 272 -3.76 -20.41 13.94
C SER A 272 -4.88 -19.58 13.28
N HIS A 273 -4.54 -18.44 12.65
CA HIS A 273 -5.51 -17.52 12.04
C HIS A 273 -5.38 -17.42 10.53
N LYS A 274 -4.75 -18.40 9.90
CA LYS A 274 -4.46 -18.42 8.45
C LYS A 274 -5.65 -18.01 7.59
N GLU A 275 -6.83 -18.56 7.87
CA GLU A 275 -8.05 -18.30 7.08
C GLU A 275 -8.46 -16.81 7.11
N ARG A 276 -8.38 -16.17 8.28
CA ARG A 276 -8.73 -14.77 8.44
C ARG A 276 -7.70 -13.86 7.78
N ILE A 277 -6.43 -14.19 7.91
CA ILE A 277 -5.33 -13.47 7.28
C ILE A 277 -5.44 -13.51 5.75
N GLU A 278 -5.69 -14.69 5.19
CA GLU A 278 -5.91 -14.85 3.74
C GLU A 278 -7.14 -14.06 3.24
N PHE A 279 -8.19 -13.93 4.05
CA PHE A 279 -9.33 -13.07 3.72
C PHE A 279 -8.92 -11.60 3.58
N PHE A 280 -8.09 -11.05 4.47
CA PHE A 280 -7.59 -9.67 4.34
C PHE A 280 -6.75 -9.50 3.08
N LYS A 281 -5.93 -10.48 2.73
CA LYS A 281 -5.16 -10.49 1.47
C LYS A 281 -6.07 -10.50 0.24
N PHE A 282 -7.12 -11.31 0.26
CA PHE A 282 -8.12 -11.36 -0.80
C PHE A 282 -8.80 -10.00 -1.02
N MET A 283 -9.15 -9.28 0.04
CA MET A 283 -9.70 -7.92 -0.08
C MET A 283 -8.74 -6.97 -0.80
N GLN A 284 -7.44 -7.05 -0.52
CA GLN A 284 -6.44 -6.23 -1.19
C GLN A 284 -6.27 -6.62 -2.66
N PHE A 285 -6.31 -7.90 -2.97
CA PHE A 285 -6.32 -8.40 -4.34
C PHE A 285 -7.49 -7.82 -5.15
N GLU A 286 -8.69 -7.80 -4.58
CA GLU A 286 -9.86 -7.22 -5.25
C GLU A 286 -9.76 -5.71 -5.39
N ALA A 287 -9.29 -5.00 -4.38
CA ALA A 287 -9.13 -3.56 -4.44
C ALA A 287 -8.14 -3.17 -5.55
N GLU A 288 -6.98 -3.85 -5.63
CA GLU A 288 -5.99 -3.57 -6.66
C GLU A 288 -6.51 -3.94 -8.05
N ARG A 289 -7.12 -5.12 -8.21
CA ARG A 289 -7.70 -5.55 -9.49
C ARG A 289 -8.70 -4.53 -10.04
N GLN A 290 -9.57 -4.01 -9.19
CA GLN A 290 -10.60 -3.05 -9.64
C GLN A 290 -10.00 -1.66 -9.90
N PHE A 291 -9.02 -1.23 -9.13
CA PHE A 291 -8.31 0.01 -9.40
C PHE A 291 -7.53 -0.07 -10.72
N ASP A 292 -6.89 -1.20 -11.02
CA ASP A 292 -6.20 -1.45 -12.28
C ASP A 292 -7.15 -1.42 -13.47
N LEU A 293 -8.37 -1.95 -13.34
CA LEU A 293 -9.41 -1.83 -14.35
C LEU A 293 -9.81 -0.37 -14.62
N ALA A 294 -9.92 0.43 -13.55
CA ALA A 294 -10.19 1.86 -13.71
C ALA A 294 -9.03 2.58 -14.41
N HIS A 295 -7.78 2.23 -14.06
CA HIS A 295 -6.59 2.75 -14.72
C HIS A 295 -6.54 2.34 -16.19
N GLN A 296 -6.81 1.07 -16.51
CA GLN A 296 -6.90 0.60 -17.89
C GLN A 296 -7.97 1.36 -18.67
N THR A 297 -9.13 1.63 -18.08
CA THR A 297 -10.18 2.46 -18.68
C THR A 297 -9.65 3.86 -19.03
N ALA A 298 -8.83 4.47 -18.16
CA ALA A 298 -8.23 5.77 -18.45
C ALA A 298 -7.28 5.73 -19.65
N VAL A 299 -6.48 4.67 -19.75
CA VAL A 299 -5.57 4.45 -20.90
C VAL A 299 -6.38 4.25 -22.19
N GLU A 300 -7.39 3.39 -22.17
CA GLU A 300 -8.25 3.09 -23.32
C GLU A 300 -9.05 4.32 -23.80
N CYS A 301 -9.43 5.19 -22.87
CA CYS A 301 -10.07 6.47 -23.18
C CYS A 301 -9.09 7.55 -23.65
N GLY A 302 -7.80 7.25 -23.73
CA GLY A 302 -6.78 8.18 -24.24
C GLY A 302 -6.40 9.30 -23.26
N MET A 303 -6.64 9.14 -21.95
CA MET A 303 -6.17 10.11 -20.96
C MET A 303 -4.64 10.11 -20.88
N ARG A 304 -4.02 11.28 -21.10
CA ARG A 304 -2.56 11.37 -21.24
C ARG A 304 -1.79 11.06 -19.95
N LEU A 305 -2.38 11.34 -18.80
CA LEU A 305 -1.78 11.10 -17.47
C LEU A 305 -2.55 10.06 -16.64
N GLY A 306 -3.86 9.86 -16.92
CA GLY A 306 -4.69 8.94 -16.16
C GLY A 306 -5.00 9.46 -14.77
N PHE A 307 -4.42 8.86 -13.73
CA PHE A 307 -4.65 9.25 -12.34
C PHE A 307 -3.45 9.97 -11.72
N TYR A 308 -3.75 11.00 -10.94
CA TYR A 308 -2.86 11.63 -9.98
C TYR A 308 -3.33 11.22 -8.58
N ARG A 309 -2.61 10.32 -7.93
CA ARG A 309 -2.94 9.80 -6.60
C ARG A 309 -2.27 10.65 -5.53
N ASP A 310 -3.07 11.18 -4.61
CA ASP A 310 -2.54 11.83 -3.44
C ASP A 310 -1.98 10.80 -2.44
N LEU A 311 -0.90 11.18 -1.76
CA LEU A 311 -0.22 10.32 -0.79
C LEU A 311 -0.12 11.08 0.54
N PRO A 312 -0.60 10.51 1.66
CA PRO A 312 -0.40 11.11 2.98
C PRO A 312 1.08 11.34 3.26
N VAL A 313 1.44 12.53 3.78
CA VAL A 313 2.84 12.89 4.08
C VAL A 313 3.43 11.95 5.11
N GLY A 314 2.69 11.69 6.19
CA GLY A 314 3.07 10.76 7.25
C GLY A 314 2.18 9.53 7.30
N VAL A 315 2.58 8.56 8.09
CA VAL A 315 1.72 7.45 8.53
C VAL A 315 1.18 7.75 9.92
N ASN A 316 0.01 7.23 10.23
CA ASN A 316 -0.50 7.22 11.60
C ASN A 316 0.48 6.45 12.50
N SER A 317 0.74 6.93 13.72
CA SER A 317 1.60 6.26 14.70
C SER A 317 1.13 4.83 15.03
N GLU A 318 -0.16 4.56 14.82
CA GLU A 318 -0.79 3.26 15.00
C GLU A 318 -0.86 2.43 13.73
N SER A 319 -0.11 2.84 12.67
CA SER A 319 -0.11 2.17 11.37
C SER A 319 0.62 0.83 11.36
N THR A 320 0.34 0.04 10.35
CA THR A 320 1.01 -1.24 10.09
C THR A 320 2.51 -1.04 9.88
N GLU A 321 2.91 0.00 9.15
CA GLU A 321 4.32 0.29 8.87
C GLU A 321 5.10 0.57 10.16
N VAL A 322 4.51 1.35 11.09
CA VAL A 322 5.16 1.63 12.38
C VAL A 322 5.19 0.40 13.28
N TRP A 323 4.17 -0.45 13.23
CA TRP A 323 4.14 -1.71 13.99
C TRP A 323 5.16 -2.73 13.47
N SER A 324 5.29 -2.86 12.17
CA SER A 324 6.14 -3.87 11.55
C SER A 324 7.63 -3.52 11.59
N ASP A 325 7.94 -2.23 11.48
CA ASP A 325 9.32 -1.73 11.41
C ASP A 325 9.49 -0.47 12.27
N PRO A 326 9.30 -0.56 13.59
CA PRO A 326 9.27 0.60 14.49
C PRO A 326 10.59 1.38 14.53
N GLU A 327 11.71 0.76 14.19
CA GLU A 327 13.03 1.39 14.14
C GLU A 327 13.18 2.43 13.03
N LEU A 328 12.31 2.40 12.02
CA LEU A 328 12.29 3.40 10.95
C LEU A 328 11.60 4.70 11.35
N PHE A 329 10.96 4.74 12.52
CA PHE A 329 10.13 5.85 12.96
C PHE A 329 10.59 6.40 14.30
N ILE A 330 10.50 7.72 14.47
CA ILE A 330 10.84 8.39 15.74
C ILE A 330 9.56 8.47 16.57
N PRO A 331 9.50 7.76 17.73
CA PRO A 331 8.31 7.80 18.59
C PRO A 331 8.04 9.21 19.13
N GLY A 332 6.76 9.59 19.19
CA GLY A 332 6.34 10.87 19.76
C GLY A 332 6.62 12.09 18.89
N VAL A 333 7.08 11.90 17.64
CA VAL A 333 7.28 12.97 16.66
C VAL A 333 6.34 12.74 15.48
N GLY A 334 5.68 13.79 15.02
CA GLY A 334 4.80 13.78 13.86
C GLY A 334 5.17 14.90 12.87
N ALA A 335 4.80 14.75 11.62
CA ALA A 335 4.82 15.84 10.67
C ALA A 335 3.60 16.72 10.94
N GLY A 336 3.80 17.85 11.59
CA GLY A 336 2.76 18.87 11.78
C GLY A 336 2.55 19.68 10.50
N ALA A 337 1.36 20.23 10.34
CA ALA A 337 1.06 21.22 9.31
C ALA A 337 0.61 22.52 9.97
N PRO A 338 1.29 23.67 9.80
CA PRO A 338 0.78 24.94 10.31
C PRO A 338 -0.58 25.26 9.68
N PRO A 339 -1.59 25.70 10.44
CA PRO A 339 -1.52 26.19 11.83
C PRO A 339 -1.88 25.13 12.91
N ASP A 340 -1.69 23.86 12.66
CA ASP A 340 -1.97 22.81 13.64
C ASP A 340 -1.20 23.09 14.94
N ALA A 341 -1.91 23.01 16.08
CA ALA A 341 -1.38 23.33 17.40
C ALA A 341 -0.67 22.11 18.03
#